data_6ca4ae0dad3a0187cedd8f928a880c73
#
_entry.id   6ca4ae0dad3a0187cedd8f928a880c73
#
_cell.length_a   1.000
_cell.length_b   1.000
_cell.length_c   1.000
_cell.angle_alpha   90.00
_cell.angle_beta   90.00
_cell.angle_gamma   90.00
#
_symmetry.space_group_name_H-M   'P 1'
#
loop_
_entity.id
_entity.type
_entity.pdbx_description
1 polymer ?
#
loop_
_entity_poly.entity_id
_entity_poly.type
_entity_poly.pdbx_seq_one_letter_code
_entity_poly.pdbx_strand_id
1 'polypeptide(L)'
;MIIPNKFKLSHRVLKNVAKTITFEYPVQLSQLAIRMHEFMATNDAIGLAAPQIGISRRLFVMNVNGVPRTCFNPEAHWATEDQLFEFKEGCLSFPKEFITLSRPRKILARYQDFLGNWEEHELEELEAVCYQHELDHLVGITMHDRYAQRRDVSVS
;
A
#
# COMPACT_ATOMS: atom_id res chain seq x y z
N MET A 1 15.13 12.60 4.86
CA MET A 1 14.88 11.31 4.20
C MET A 1 15.88 11.11 3.07
N ILE A 2 16.54 9.97 3.06
CA ILE A 2 17.51 9.64 2.01
C ILE A 2 16.80 8.80 0.96
N ILE A 3 16.77 9.27 -0.30
CA ILE A 3 16.18 8.55 -1.42
C ILE A 3 17.31 7.90 -2.24
N PRO A 4 17.32 6.57 -2.36
CA PRO A 4 18.36 5.88 -3.14
C PRO A 4 18.36 6.31 -4.61
N ASN A 5 19.52 6.33 -5.23
CA ASN A 5 19.64 6.62 -6.66
C ASN A 5 18.97 5.54 -7.54
N LYS A 6 18.92 4.32 -7.06
CA LYS A 6 18.28 3.19 -7.75
C LYS A 6 17.44 2.41 -6.76
N PHE A 7 16.19 2.11 -7.12
CA PHE A 7 15.30 1.30 -6.30
C PHE A 7 15.54 -0.18 -6.54
N LYS A 8 15.44 -0.94 -5.45
CA LYS A 8 15.39 -2.40 -5.48
C LYS A 8 14.53 -2.88 -4.32
N LEU A 9 13.87 -4.01 -4.51
CA LEU A 9 13.08 -4.63 -3.46
C LEU A 9 13.96 -5.04 -2.29
N SER A 10 13.46 -4.83 -1.07
CA SER A 10 14.18 -5.11 0.18
C SER A 10 13.19 -5.53 1.25
N HIS A 11 13.56 -6.52 2.07
CA HIS A 11 12.77 -6.93 3.24
C HIS A 11 13.25 -6.25 4.54
N ARG A 12 14.30 -5.44 4.47
CA ARG A 12 14.98 -4.88 5.65
C ARG A 12 14.05 -4.14 6.62
N VAL A 13 13.10 -3.36 6.10
CA VAL A 13 12.17 -2.58 6.93
C VAL A 13 10.71 -3.01 6.76
N LEU A 14 10.46 -4.13 6.09
CA LEU A 14 9.12 -4.56 5.71
C LEU A 14 8.22 -4.85 6.92
N LYS A 15 8.80 -5.29 8.03
CA LYS A 15 8.06 -5.58 9.27
C LYS A 15 8.01 -4.42 10.24
N ASN A 16 8.59 -3.28 9.89
CA ASN A 16 8.61 -2.09 10.75
C ASN A 16 7.37 -1.22 10.52
N VAL A 17 7.01 -0.44 11.51
CA VAL A 17 6.00 0.61 11.36
C VAL A 17 6.66 1.80 10.67
N ALA A 18 6.10 2.20 9.53
CA ALA A 18 6.63 3.31 8.74
C ALA A 18 6.36 4.66 9.42
N LYS A 19 7.29 5.59 9.26
CA LYS A 19 7.20 6.93 9.85
C LYS A 19 6.33 7.85 9.01
N THR A 20 5.59 8.72 9.68
CA THR A 20 4.80 9.78 9.06
C THR A 20 5.69 10.68 8.20
N ILE A 21 5.17 11.08 7.05
CA ILE A 21 5.83 12.02 6.15
C ILE A 21 5.50 13.46 6.57
N THR A 22 6.51 14.33 6.57
CA THR A 22 6.36 15.78 6.66
C THR A 22 6.52 16.40 5.27
N PHE A 23 5.92 17.57 5.05
CA PHE A 23 5.85 18.18 3.72
C PHE A 23 6.80 19.36 3.56
N GLU A 24 7.97 19.29 4.21
CA GLU A 24 9.01 20.31 4.14
C GLU A 24 9.68 20.39 2.75
N TYR A 25 9.72 19.27 2.03
CA TYR A 25 10.40 19.16 0.73
C TYR A 25 9.45 18.56 -0.32
N PRO A 26 8.42 19.31 -0.74
CA PRO A 26 7.39 18.75 -1.64
C PRO A 26 7.92 18.33 -3.01
N VAL A 27 8.91 19.00 -3.54
CA VAL A 27 9.53 18.61 -4.83
C VAL A 27 10.19 17.24 -4.71
N GLN A 28 10.91 17.00 -3.61
CA GLN A 28 11.55 15.70 -3.34
C GLN A 28 10.50 14.59 -3.20
N LEU A 29 9.40 14.86 -2.50
CA LEU A 29 8.30 13.90 -2.35
C LEU A 29 7.64 13.56 -3.69
N SER A 30 7.42 14.56 -4.53
CA SER A 30 6.86 14.38 -5.86
C SER A 30 7.79 13.52 -6.73
N GLN A 31 9.10 13.78 -6.71
CA GLN A 31 10.07 13.01 -7.45
C GLN A 31 10.13 11.55 -6.96
N LEU A 32 10.08 11.33 -5.65
CA LEU A 32 10.02 9.99 -5.08
C LEU A 32 8.78 9.23 -5.58
N ALA A 33 7.63 9.87 -5.55
CA ALA A 33 6.37 9.26 -6.00
C ALA A 33 6.43 8.89 -7.49
N ILE A 34 6.93 9.78 -8.35
CA ILE A 34 7.09 9.52 -9.78
C ILE A 34 7.96 8.29 -10.02
N ARG A 35 9.10 8.21 -9.34
CA ARG A 35 10.01 7.07 -9.44
C ARG A 35 9.38 5.77 -8.94
N MET A 36 8.55 5.84 -7.90
CA MET A 36 7.82 4.67 -7.40
C MET A 36 6.79 4.18 -8.42
N HIS A 37 6.07 5.08 -9.07
CA HIS A 37 5.15 4.71 -10.15
C HIS A 37 5.88 4.04 -11.32
N GLU A 38 7.03 4.57 -11.71
CA GLU A 38 7.87 3.98 -12.77
C GLU A 38 8.35 2.58 -12.40
N PHE A 39 8.85 2.42 -11.17
CA PHE A 39 9.31 1.13 -10.67
C PHE A 39 8.16 0.10 -10.65
N MET A 40 7.00 0.51 -10.19
CA MET A 40 5.80 -0.31 -10.16
C MET A 40 5.41 -0.77 -11.56
N ALA A 41 5.35 0.15 -12.53
CA ALA A 41 5.00 -0.15 -13.91
C ALA A 41 6.01 -1.08 -14.58
N THR A 42 7.30 -0.87 -14.36
CA THR A 42 8.38 -1.71 -14.91
C THR A 42 8.29 -3.16 -14.40
N ASN A 43 7.74 -3.36 -13.19
CA ASN A 43 7.60 -4.67 -12.57
C ASN A 43 6.18 -5.25 -12.70
N ASP A 44 5.34 -4.69 -13.55
CA ASP A 44 3.95 -5.12 -13.80
C ASP A 44 3.12 -5.24 -12.52
N ALA A 45 3.34 -4.34 -11.57
CA ALA A 45 2.61 -4.31 -10.31
C ALA A 45 1.51 -3.24 -10.31
N ILE A 46 0.48 -3.44 -9.50
CA ILE A 46 -0.61 -2.47 -9.34
C ILE A 46 -0.47 -1.65 -8.07
N GLY A 47 0.44 -2.00 -7.19
CA GLY A 47 0.72 -1.27 -5.95
C GLY A 47 2.16 -1.45 -5.50
N LEU A 48 2.68 -0.43 -4.78
CA LEU A 48 4.02 -0.46 -4.20
C LEU A 48 4.08 0.50 -3.01
N ALA A 49 4.45 -0.04 -1.85
CA ALA A 49 4.68 0.75 -0.64
C ALA A 49 6.18 1.06 -0.46
N ALA A 50 6.49 2.24 0.07
CA ALA A 50 7.86 2.67 0.28
C ALA A 50 8.70 1.68 1.12
N PRO A 51 8.17 1.02 2.17
CA PRO A 51 8.92 0.00 2.89
C PRO A 51 9.42 -1.16 2.01
N GLN A 52 8.72 -1.50 0.94
CA GLN A 52 9.14 -2.57 0.03
C GLN A 52 10.44 -2.25 -0.73
N ILE A 53 10.78 -0.97 -0.85
CA ILE A 53 12.04 -0.51 -1.45
C ILE A 53 13.00 0.08 -0.41
N GLY A 54 12.81 -0.29 0.86
CA GLY A 54 13.73 0.06 1.94
C GLY A 54 13.52 1.45 2.54
N ILE A 55 12.44 2.15 2.20
CA ILE A 55 12.12 3.48 2.71
C ILE A 55 11.00 3.38 3.73
N SER A 56 11.34 3.49 5.03
CA SER A 56 10.37 3.36 6.11
C SER A 56 9.58 4.66 6.32
N ARG A 57 8.76 4.99 5.34
CA ARG A 57 7.89 6.19 5.35
C ARG A 57 6.48 5.82 4.91
N ARG A 58 5.50 6.56 5.43
CA ARG A 58 4.08 6.34 5.13
C ARG A 58 3.70 6.88 3.76
N LEU A 59 4.09 6.13 2.73
CA LEU A 59 3.80 6.43 1.34
C LEU A 59 3.61 5.13 0.57
N PHE A 60 2.55 5.07 -0.23
CA PHE A 60 2.44 4.06 -1.28
C PHE A 60 1.86 4.65 -2.56
N VAL A 61 2.10 3.97 -3.65
CA VAL A 61 1.51 4.28 -4.96
C VAL A 61 0.69 3.09 -5.43
N MET A 62 -0.32 3.34 -6.24
CA MET A 62 -1.13 2.29 -6.86
C MET A 62 -1.65 2.76 -8.21
N ASN A 63 -1.94 1.80 -9.07
CA ASN A 63 -2.59 2.04 -10.35
C ASN A 63 -3.49 0.84 -10.66
N VAL A 64 -4.78 1.02 -10.44
CA VAL A 64 -5.79 -0.02 -10.67
C VAL A 64 -6.75 0.47 -11.74
N ASN A 65 -6.96 -0.34 -12.77
CA ASN A 65 -7.85 -0.02 -13.88
C ASN A 65 -7.53 1.33 -14.55
N GLY A 66 -6.23 1.69 -14.61
CA GLY A 66 -5.78 2.93 -15.23
C GLY A 66 -5.95 4.18 -14.37
N VAL A 67 -6.28 4.04 -13.09
CA VAL A 67 -6.42 5.16 -12.14
C VAL A 67 -5.20 5.19 -11.22
N PRO A 68 -4.20 6.06 -11.48
CA PRO A 68 -3.03 6.18 -10.63
C PRO A 68 -3.36 6.97 -9.35
N ARG A 69 -2.81 6.52 -8.22
CA ARG A 69 -2.93 7.22 -6.95
C ARG A 69 -1.57 7.28 -6.25
N THR A 70 -1.30 8.40 -5.62
CA THR A 70 -0.13 8.61 -4.77
C THR A 70 -0.64 8.97 -3.39
N CYS A 71 -0.37 8.13 -2.40
CA CYS A 71 -1.00 8.21 -1.09
C CYS A 71 0.04 8.47 0.00
N PHE A 72 0.16 9.74 0.44
CA PHE A 72 0.99 10.12 1.58
C PHE A 72 0.15 10.07 2.85
N ASN A 73 0.72 9.50 3.92
CA ASN A 73 0.08 9.36 5.23
C ASN A 73 -1.35 8.80 5.13
N PRO A 74 -1.55 7.68 4.45
CA PRO A 74 -2.88 7.16 4.15
C PRO A 74 -3.59 6.60 5.37
N GLU A 75 -4.92 6.70 5.35
CA GLU A 75 -5.85 6.13 6.31
C GLU A 75 -6.97 5.43 5.55
N ALA A 76 -7.68 4.53 6.21
CA ALA A 76 -8.87 3.88 5.66
C ALA A 76 -9.93 3.68 6.73
N HIS A 77 -11.18 3.90 6.34
CA HIS A 77 -12.35 3.58 7.16
C HIS A 77 -13.26 2.62 6.37
N TRP A 78 -13.85 1.65 7.06
CA TRP A 78 -14.72 0.66 6.44
C TRP A 78 -16.13 1.21 6.37
N ALA A 79 -16.70 1.25 5.17
CA ALA A 79 -18.09 1.68 4.98
C ALA A 79 -19.08 0.62 5.48
N THR A 80 -18.73 -0.67 5.27
CA THR A 80 -19.49 -1.82 5.73
C THR A 80 -18.53 -2.95 6.04
N GLU A 81 -18.42 -3.34 7.32
CA GLU A 81 -17.51 -4.42 7.74
C GLU A 81 -18.02 -5.81 7.34
N ASP A 82 -19.31 -5.94 7.08
CA ASP A 82 -20.00 -7.19 6.76
C ASP A 82 -19.93 -7.57 5.28
N GLN A 83 -19.56 -6.63 4.39
CA GLN A 83 -19.38 -6.91 2.96
C GLN A 83 -17.92 -7.16 2.64
N LEU A 84 -17.59 -8.41 2.37
CA LEU A 84 -16.23 -8.83 2.04
C LEU A 84 -16.09 -9.10 0.55
N PHE A 85 -14.90 -8.86 0.05
CA PHE A 85 -14.49 -9.16 -1.31
C PHE A 85 -13.30 -10.10 -1.26
N GLU A 86 -13.44 -11.26 -1.88
CA GLU A 86 -12.40 -12.27 -1.94
C GLU A 86 -11.53 -12.04 -3.17
N PHE A 87 -10.22 -12.00 -2.98
CA PHE A 87 -9.27 -11.78 -4.07
C PHE A 87 -7.96 -12.55 -3.82
N LYS A 88 -7.39 -13.07 -4.90
CA LYS A 88 -6.10 -13.75 -4.88
C LYS A 88 -4.99 -12.73 -5.02
N GLU A 89 -4.41 -12.33 -3.90
CA GLU A 89 -3.38 -11.29 -3.83
C GLU A 89 -2.00 -11.81 -4.17
N GLY A 90 -1.22 -10.98 -4.85
CA GLY A 90 0.21 -11.14 -5.03
C GLY A 90 0.95 -9.93 -4.47
N CYS A 91 2.27 -10.03 -4.32
CA CYS A 91 3.10 -8.97 -3.79
C CYS A 91 4.48 -9.03 -4.41
N LEU A 92 5.02 -7.87 -4.83
CA LEU A 92 6.37 -7.80 -5.40
C LEU A 92 7.45 -8.31 -4.44
N SER A 93 7.24 -8.14 -3.13
CA SER A 93 8.19 -8.59 -2.10
C SER A 93 8.19 -10.11 -1.94
N PHE A 94 7.19 -10.81 -2.46
CA PHE A 94 7.03 -12.26 -2.41
C PHE A 94 6.66 -12.79 -3.79
N PRO A 95 7.61 -12.77 -4.73
CA PRO A 95 7.34 -13.17 -6.11
C PRO A 95 6.90 -14.63 -6.20
N LYS A 96 5.96 -14.92 -7.11
CA LYS A 96 5.38 -16.24 -7.35
C LYS A 96 4.53 -16.80 -6.21
N GLU A 97 4.29 -16.02 -5.15
CA GLU A 97 3.38 -16.40 -4.06
C GLU A 97 2.06 -15.66 -4.23
N PHE A 98 0.95 -16.39 -4.09
CA PHE A 98 -0.39 -15.82 -4.19
C PHE A 98 -1.23 -16.35 -3.03
N ILE A 99 -1.95 -15.46 -2.38
CA ILE A 99 -2.77 -15.80 -1.21
C ILE A 99 -4.17 -15.22 -1.41
N THR A 100 -5.18 -16.08 -1.30
CA THR A 100 -6.58 -15.63 -1.34
C THR A 100 -6.97 -15.08 0.02
N LEU A 101 -7.37 -13.82 0.06
CA LEU A 101 -7.84 -13.13 1.26
C LEU A 101 -9.21 -12.52 1.01
N SER A 102 -9.99 -12.38 2.08
CA SER A 102 -11.23 -11.63 2.10
C SER A 102 -10.98 -10.32 2.84
N ARG A 103 -11.26 -9.21 2.17
CA ARG A 103 -11.10 -7.86 2.74
C ARG A 103 -12.41 -7.09 2.63
N PRO A 104 -12.61 -6.05 3.45
CA PRO A 104 -13.73 -5.13 3.22
C PRO A 104 -13.81 -4.71 1.76
N ARG A 105 -15.00 -4.89 1.19
CA ARG A 105 -15.26 -4.64 -0.24
C ARG A 105 -15.19 -3.16 -0.58
N LYS A 106 -15.64 -2.32 0.35
CA LYS A 106 -15.73 -0.87 0.16
C LYS A 106 -15.10 -0.16 1.34
N ILE A 107 -14.25 0.81 1.05
CA ILE A 107 -13.57 1.63 2.06
C ILE A 107 -13.69 3.11 1.70
N LEU A 108 -13.59 3.96 2.71
CA LEU A 108 -13.30 5.38 2.54
C LEU A 108 -11.80 5.56 2.71
N ALA A 109 -11.10 5.81 1.62
CA ALA A 109 -9.67 6.09 1.62
C ALA A 109 -9.44 7.58 1.84
N ARG A 110 -8.53 7.91 2.74
CA ARG A 110 -8.16 9.29 3.05
C ARG A 110 -6.64 9.39 3.08
N TYR A 111 -6.09 10.30 2.27
CA TYR A 111 -4.63 10.47 2.18
C TYR A 111 -4.27 11.90 1.78
N GLN A 112 -3.01 12.24 1.93
CA GLN A 112 -2.49 13.55 1.57
C GLN A 112 -1.79 13.49 0.21
N ASP A 113 -1.85 14.60 -0.55
CA ASP A 113 -1.03 14.79 -1.74
C ASP A 113 0.39 15.26 -1.34
N PHE A 114 1.26 15.49 -2.32
CA PHE A 114 2.65 15.88 -2.07
C PHE A 114 2.80 17.30 -1.46
N LEU A 115 1.72 18.07 -1.43
CA LEU A 115 1.66 19.38 -0.77
C LEU A 115 1.07 19.31 0.63
N GLY A 116 0.59 18.11 1.05
CA GLY A 116 -0.02 17.89 2.34
C GLY A 116 -1.53 18.10 2.38
N ASN A 117 -2.16 18.33 1.24
CA ASN A 117 -3.61 18.49 1.16
C ASN A 117 -4.31 17.14 1.27
N TRP A 118 -5.39 17.07 2.06
CA TRP A 118 -6.17 15.85 2.22
C TRP A 118 -7.13 15.63 1.06
N GLU A 119 -7.22 14.35 0.65
CA GLU A 119 -8.18 13.85 -0.32
C GLU A 119 -8.93 12.67 0.29
N GLU A 120 -10.20 12.50 -0.09
CA GLU A 120 -11.02 11.37 0.30
C GLU A 120 -11.66 10.74 -0.94
N HIS A 121 -11.67 9.41 -0.99
CA HIS A 121 -12.24 8.65 -2.10
C HIS A 121 -12.91 7.38 -1.57
N GLU A 122 -14.10 7.07 -2.06
CA GLU A 122 -14.68 5.75 -1.88
C GLU A 122 -14.02 4.80 -2.88
N LEU A 123 -13.47 3.71 -2.39
CA LEU A 123 -12.84 2.67 -3.21
C LEU A 123 -13.58 1.36 -3.02
N GLU A 124 -13.72 0.59 -4.11
CA GLU A 124 -14.42 -0.68 -4.11
C GLU A 124 -13.61 -1.77 -4.79
N GLU A 125 -13.85 -3.00 -4.37
CA GLU A 125 -13.31 -4.21 -5.00
C GLU A 125 -11.78 -4.16 -5.13
N LEU A 126 -11.22 -4.27 -6.34
CA LEU A 126 -9.77 -4.34 -6.53
C LEU A 126 -9.03 -3.09 -6.06
N GLU A 127 -9.60 -1.90 -6.27
CA GLU A 127 -9.00 -0.68 -5.73
C GLU A 127 -8.96 -0.71 -4.18
N ALA A 128 -10.03 -1.15 -3.55
CA ALA A 128 -10.08 -1.28 -2.09
C ALA A 128 -9.09 -2.35 -1.59
N VAL A 129 -9.00 -3.48 -2.27
CA VAL A 129 -8.03 -4.54 -1.93
C VAL A 129 -6.60 -4.03 -2.02
N CYS A 130 -6.24 -3.39 -3.14
CA CYS A 130 -4.91 -2.86 -3.35
C CYS A 130 -4.54 -1.82 -2.30
N TYR A 131 -5.43 -0.87 -2.04
CA TYR A 131 -5.22 0.17 -1.03
C TYR A 131 -4.96 -0.44 0.36
N GLN A 132 -5.76 -1.41 0.76
CA GLN A 132 -5.62 -2.08 2.05
C GLN A 132 -4.33 -2.91 2.15
N HIS A 133 -3.95 -3.59 1.06
CA HIS A 133 -2.69 -4.34 0.98
C HIS A 133 -1.48 -3.42 1.20
N GLU A 134 -1.46 -2.27 0.53
CA GLU A 134 -0.37 -1.30 0.65
C GLU A 134 -0.37 -0.60 2.03
N LEU A 135 -1.56 -0.30 2.55
CA LEU A 135 -1.70 0.28 3.90
C LEU A 135 -1.12 -0.67 4.96
N ASP A 136 -1.35 -1.98 4.81
CA ASP A 136 -0.78 -3.00 5.71
C ASP A 136 0.74 -2.94 5.75
N HIS A 137 1.40 -2.76 4.60
CA HIS A 137 2.86 -2.63 4.55
C HIS A 137 3.37 -1.47 5.40
N LEU A 138 2.59 -0.40 5.54
CA LEU A 138 2.99 0.77 6.33
C LEU A 138 2.96 0.52 7.84
N VAL A 139 2.31 -0.55 8.28
CA VAL A 139 2.29 -0.98 9.69
C VAL A 139 3.00 -2.33 9.90
N GLY A 140 3.79 -2.75 8.92
CA GLY A 140 4.60 -3.97 9.02
C GLY A 140 3.82 -5.27 8.84
N ILE A 141 2.65 -5.21 8.21
CA ILE A 141 1.78 -6.37 7.96
C ILE A 141 1.87 -6.79 6.49
N THR A 142 2.01 -8.10 6.26
CA THR A 142 2.01 -8.68 4.91
C THR A 142 0.73 -9.47 4.67
N MET A 143 0.50 -9.88 3.42
CA MET A 143 -0.62 -10.77 3.09
C MET A 143 -0.52 -12.11 3.82
N HIS A 144 0.69 -12.58 4.13
CA HIS A 144 0.92 -13.79 4.93
C HIS A 144 0.42 -13.62 6.36
N ASP A 145 0.67 -12.45 6.96
CA ASP A 145 0.21 -12.12 8.31
C ASP A 145 -1.32 -12.09 8.36
N ARG A 146 -1.96 -11.51 7.35
CA ARG A 146 -3.43 -11.47 7.25
C ARG A 146 -4.02 -12.86 7.12
N TYR A 147 -3.40 -13.71 6.33
CA TYR A 147 -3.82 -15.10 6.18
C TYR A 147 -3.71 -15.87 7.48
N ALA A 148 -2.60 -15.70 8.21
CA ALA A 148 -2.40 -16.33 9.51
C ALA A 148 -3.45 -15.90 10.54
N GLN A 149 -3.76 -14.59 10.61
CA GLN A 149 -4.82 -14.06 11.47
C GLN A 149 -6.20 -14.67 11.16
N ARG A 150 -6.52 -14.84 9.86
CA ARG A 150 -7.76 -15.46 9.43
C ARG A 150 -7.84 -16.93 9.93
N ARG A 151 -6.75 -17.67 9.82
CA ARG A 151 -6.69 -19.08 10.28
C ARG A 151 -6.87 -19.17 11.79
N ASP A 152 -6.24 -18.29 12.55
CA ASP A 152 -6.36 -18.27 14.01
C ASP A 152 -7.81 -17.96 14.42
N VAL A 153 -8.46 -17.02 13.77
CA VAL A 153 -9.87 -16.70 14.00
C VAL A 153 -10.78 -17.87 13.64
N SER A 154 -10.50 -18.60 12.56
CA SER A 154 -11.32 -19.72 12.11
C SER A 154 -11.17 -20.98 13.00
N VAL A 155 -10.09 -21.08 13.75
CA VAL A 155 -9.83 -22.22 14.67
C VAL A 155 -10.43 -21.95 16.05
N SER A 156 -10.65 -20.72 16.42
CA SER A 156 -11.27 -20.36 17.69
C SER A 156 -12.80 -20.45 17.60
#